data_fb9812798fd1f0c52f17f5b18db4d310
#
_entry.id   fb9812798fd1f0c52f17f5b18db4d310
#
_cell.length_a   1.000
_cell.length_b   1.000
_cell.length_c   1.000
_cell.angle_alpha   90.00
_cell.angle_beta   90.00
_cell.angle_gamma   90.00
#
_symmetry.space_group_name_H-M   'P 1'
#
loop_
_entity.id
_entity.type
_entity.pdbx_description
1 polymer ?
#
loop_
_entity_poly.entity_id
_entity_poly.type
_entity_poly.pdbx_seq_one_letter_code
_entity_poly.pdbx_strand_id
1 'polypeptide(L)'
;QDAKNMSQIKDNEVDVAIFSPPYFNLRTFSGSKKEIGGEEKLDDYLTNLTEVIDEVKRCVKRTGSIFINIADTYRDRTRLMVPERLGIRLTDELGLFVRNHICWNKKNSYTPDSTDRRRHNAWETIYWCVKDPQQYFFNADDVRVPYETDLVIDARSVRHHSSDMSISKGGMSIRNPRGKIPSDVLSINRAGVV
;
A
#
# COMPACT_ATOMS: atom_id res chain seq x y z
N GLN A 1 19.47 11.70 10.26
CA GLN A 1 18.45 11.75 11.30
C GLN A 1 17.80 10.38 11.42
N ASP A 2 17.51 9.92 12.63
CA ASP A 2 16.89 8.60 12.84
C ASP A 2 15.38 8.70 12.63
N ALA A 3 14.83 7.88 11.72
CA ALA A 3 13.40 7.86 11.44
C ALA A 3 12.53 7.34 12.60
N LYS A 4 13.15 6.71 13.60
CA LYS A 4 12.49 6.34 14.86
C LYS A 4 12.26 7.53 15.79
N ASN A 5 12.83 8.69 15.46
CA ASN A 5 12.67 9.92 16.23
C ASN A 5 12.55 11.12 15.31
N MET A 6 11.33 11.53 15.03
CA MET A 6 10.99 12.71 14.23
C MET A 6 10.49 13.86 15.13
N SER A 7 11.13 14.08 16.27
CA SER A 7 10.73 15.07 17.30
C SER A 7 10.62 16.51 16.78
N GLN A 8 11.23 16.83 15.62
CA GLN A 8 11.09 18.12 14.94
C GLN A 8 9.71 18.27 14.25
N ILE A 9 8.96 17.18 14.05
CA ILE A 9 7.60 17.21 13.50
C ILE A 9 6.63 17.02 14.66
N LYS A 10 5.68 17.94 14.79
CA LYS A 10 4.67 17.89 15.85
C LYS A 10 3.67 16.76 15.61
N ASP A 11 2.98 16.36 16.68
CA ASP A 11 1.86 15.44 16.59
C ASP A 11 0.77 16.00 15.68
N ASN A 12 0.26 15.14 14.79
CA ASN A 12 -0.85 15.49 13.89
C ASN A 12 -0.57 16.74 13.01
N GLU A 13 0.63 16.89 12.50
CA GLU A 13 1.04 18.00 11.65
C GLU A 13 0.98 17.66 10.16
N VAL A 14 1.22 16.39 9.79
CA VAL A 14 1.38 15.93 8.42
C VAL A 14 0.05 15.42 7.85
N ASP A 15 -0.31 15.88 6.65
CA ASP A 15 -1.53 15.42 5.97
C ASP A 15 -1.35 14.04 5.33
N VAL A 16 -0.20 13.79 4.71
CA VAL A 16 0.09 12.53 4.01
C VAL A 16 1.55 12.14 4.22
N ALA A 17 1.78 10.88 4.55
CA ALA A 17 3.09 10.24 4.54
C ALA A 17 3.15 9.17 3.44
N ILE A 18 4.15 9.27 2.54
CA ILE A 18 4.37 8.29 1.47
C ILE A 18 5.85 7.89 1.52
N PHE A 19 6.13 6.60 1.67
CA PHE A 19 7.50 6.12 1.71
C PHE A 19 7.66 4.65 1.33
N SER A 20 8.89 4.30 0.92
CA SER A 20 9.35 2.93 0.77
C SER A 20 10.48 2.71 1.78
N PRO A 21 10.30 1.91 2.84
CA PRO A 21 11.36 1.62 3.76
C PRO A 21 12.46 0.79 3.08
N PRO A 22 13.69 0.72 3.62
CA PRO A 22 14.66 -0.26 3.18
C PRO A 22 14.08 -1.67 3.28
N TYR A 23 14.16 -2.44 2.18
CA TYR A 23 13.60 -3.79 2.15
C TYR A 23 14.53 -4.80 2.81
N PHE A 24 13.97 -5.78 3.48
CA PHE A 24 14.72 -6.79 4.22
C PHE A 24 15.73 -7.53 3.33
N ASN A 25 17.01 -7.47 3.70
CA ASN A 25 18.14 -8.11 3.02
C ASN A 25 18.26 -7.83 1.50
N LEU A 26 17.71 -6.71 1.02
CA LEU A 26 17.79 -6.40 -0.41
C LEU A 26 18.97 -5.50 -0.77
N ARG A 27 19.29 -4.51 0.08
CA ARG A 27 20.39 -3.56 -0.13
C ARG A 27 20.94 -3.09 1.20
N THR A 28 22.25 -2.86 1.24
CA THR A 28 22.94 -2.15 2.32
C THR A 28 23.27 -0.74 1.82
N PHE A 29 22.83 0.29 2.52
CA PHE A 29 23.04 1.69 2.10
C PHE A 29 24.25 2.33 2.80
N SER A 30 24.41 2.13 4.10
CA SER A 30 25.48 2.74 4.88
C SER A 30 26.51 1.75 5.43
N GLY A 31 26.21 0.46 5.41
CA GLY A 31 27.00 -0.58 6.06
C GLY A 31 26.97 -0.52 7.59
N SER A 32 26.13 0.32 8.16
CA SER A 32 25.95 0.43 9.62
C SER A 32 25.10 -0.74 10.13
N LYS A 33 25.52 -1.33 11.26
CA LYS A 33 24.72 -2.36 11.97
C LYS A 33 23.38 -1.83 12.50
N LYS A 34 23.16 -0.52 12.47
CA LYS A 34 21.89 0.13 12.90
C LYS A 34 20.96 0.43 11.74
N GLU A 35 21.34 0.05 10.52
CA GLU A 35 20.54 0.29 9.34
C GLU A 35 19.37 -0.69 9.29
N ILE A 36 18.15 -0.16 9.13
CA ILE A 36 16.94 -0.98 8.89
C ILE A 36 17.06 -1.67 7.52
N GLY A 37 16.74 -2.96 7.47
CA GLY A 37 16.81 -3.79 6.27
C GLY A 37 18.03 -4.73 6.23
N GLY A 38 19.00 -4.55 7.14
CA GLY A 38 20.18 -5.41 7.27
C GLY A 38 20.16 -6.36 8.47
N GLU A 39 19.03 -6.50 9.14
CA GLU A 39 18.88 -7.38 10.32
C GLU A 39 19.07 -8.85 9.93
N GLU A 40 19.62 -9.64 10.84
CA GLU A 40 19.78 -11.09 10.66
C GLU A 40 18.44 -11.81 10.69
N LYS A 41 17.51 -11.35 11.55
CA LYS A 41 16.19 -11.94 11.74
C LYS A 41 15.12 -11.06 11.16
N LEU A 42 14.16 -11.69 10.46
CA LEU A 42 13.00 -11.01 9.91
C LEU A 42 12.17 -10.31 11.00
N ASP A 43 12.06 -10.91 12.17
CA ASP A 43 11.27 -10.35 13.26
C ASP A 43 11.86 -9.06 13.80
N ASP A 44 13.20 -8.99 13.94
CA ASP A 44 13.92 -7.77 14.35
C ASP A 44 13.70 -6.64 13.32
N TYR A 45 13.75 -6.96 12.01
CA TYR A 45 13.45 -6.02 10.94
C TYR A 45 12.02 -5.48 11.06
N LEU A 46 11.05 -6.38 11.21
CA LEU A 46 9.64 -5.98 11.32
C LEU A 46 9.41 -5.13 12.57
N THR A 47 10.06 -5.42 13.68
CA THR A 47 9.98 -4.63 14.91
C THR A 47 10.57 -3.24 14.71
N ASN A 48 11.77 -3.13 14.15
CA ASN A 48 12.39 -1.84 13.83
C ASN A 48 11.54 -1.00 12.87
N LEU A 49 10.96 -1.63 11.87
CA LEU A 49 10.08 -0.97 10.91
C LEU A 49 8.78 -0.49 11.54
N THR A 50 8.19 -1.30 12.42
CA THR A 50 6.97 -0.96 13.17
C THR A 50 7.19 0.27 14.06
N GLU A 51 8.34 0.38 14.73
CA GLU A 51 8.72 1.57 15.53
C GLU A 51 8.78 2.84 14.67
N VAL A 52 9.35 2.77 13.46
CA VAL A 52 9.37 3.91 12.52
C VAL A 52 7.95 4.27 12.10
N ILE A 53 7.11 3.28 11.81
CA ILE A 53 5.73 3.53 11.36
C ILE A 53 4.89 4.12 12.49
N ASP A 54 5.11 3.73 13.74
CA ASP A 54 4.43 4.34 14.89
C ASP A 54 4.79 5.82 15.04
N GLU A 55 6.06 6.18 14.83
CA GLU A 55 6.49 7.57 14.82
C GLU A 55 5.89 8.35 13.63
N VAL A 56 5.81 7.76 12.44
CA VAL A 56 5.07 8.33 11.29
C VAL A 56 3.59 8.54 11.65
N LYS A 57 2.96 7.54 12.28
CA LYS A 57 1.58 7.61 12.74
C LYS A 57 1.38 8.78 13.71
N ARG A 58 2.30 9.01 14.67
CA ARG A 58 2.25 10.17 15.57
C ARG A 58 2.18 11.48 14.79
N CYS A 59 3.04 11.64 13.78
CA CYS A 59 3.16 12.86 12.99
C CYS A 59 1.95 13.11 12.07
N VAL A 60 1.32 12.07 11.52
CA VAL A 60 0.21 12.19 10.58
C VAL A 60 -1.07 12.62 11.31
N LYS A 61 -1.85 13.52 10.71
CA LYS A 61 -3.15 13.97 11.22
C LYS A 61 -4.15 12.81 11.32
N ARG A 62 -5.17 12.99 12.16
CA ARG A 62 -6.29 12.04 12.25
C ARG A 62 -7.07 11.92 10.94
N THR A 63 -7.11 13.00 10.16
CA THR A 63 -7.71 13.05 8.82
C THR A 63 -6.74 12.65 7.71
N GLY A 64 -5.49 12.38 8.05
CA GLY A 64 -4.42 12.10 7.09
C GLY A 64 -4.35 10.64 6.66
N SER A 65 -3.45 10.38 5.70
CA SER A 65 -3.21 9.07 5.12
C SER A 65 -1.73 8.68 5.15
N ILE A 66 -1.45 7.38 5.29
CA ILE A 66 -0.11 6.80 5.27
C ILE A 66 -0.06 5.77 4.13
N PHE A 67 0.89 5.93 3.20
CA PHE A 67 1.14 4.98 2.11
C PHE A 67 2.51 4.36 2.30
N ILE A 68 2.56 3.03 2.40
CA ILE A 68 3.78 2.26 2.65
C ILE A 68 3.98 1.31 1.49
N ASN A 69 4.98 1.58 0.63
CA ASN A 69 5.37 0.65 -0.43
C ASN A 69 6.41 -0.33 0.10
N ILE A 70 6.14 -1.62 -0.03
CA ILE A 70 7.04 -2.68 0.43
C ILE A 70 7.01 -3.88 -0.52
N ALA A 71 8.20 -4.43 -0.79
CA ALA A 71 8.33 -5.67 -1.54
C ALA A 71 8.72 -6.83 -0.64
N ASP A 72 8.43 -8.04 -1.12
CA ASP A 72 8.85 -9.27 -0.46
C ASP A 72 10.23 -9.73 -0.93
N THR A 73 10.89 -10.50 -0.11
CA THR A 73 12.19 -11.13 -0.38
C THR A 73 12.13 -12.64 -0.20
N TYR A 74 13.19 -13.32 -0.61
CA TYR A 74 13.32 -14.77 -0.50
C TYR A 74 14.54 -15.13 0.33
N ARG A 75 14.41 -16.16 1.17
CA ARG A 75 15.50 -16.83 1.89
C ARG A 75 15.29 -18.33 1.77
N ASP A 76 16.37 -19.06 1.49
CA ASP A 76 16.31 -20.54 1.38
C ASP A 76 15.21 -21.02 0.40
N ARG A 77 15.07 -20.33 -0.74
CA ARG A 77 14.08 -20.58 -1.79
C ARG A 77 12.62 -20.39 -1.34
N THR A 78 12.39 -19.84 -0.16
CA THR A 78 11.06 -19.56 0.39
C THR A 78 10.79 -18.05 0.42
N ARG A 79 9.61 -17.66 0.00
CA ARG A 79 9.09 -16.30 0.15
C ARG A 79 8.87 -16.01 1.63
N LEU A 80 9.35 -14.86 2.12
CA LEU A 80 9.30 -14.54 3.54
C LEU A 80 7.98 -13.94 4.00
N MET A 81 7.10 -13.56 3.08
CA MET A 81 5.80 -12.95 3.37
C MET A 81 5.96 -11.65 4.18
N VAL A 82 6.95 -10.83 3.79
CA VAL A 82 7.28 -9.60 4.51
C VAL A 82 6.12 -8.60 4.48
N PRO A 83 5.48 -8.29 3.33
CA PRO A 83 4.33 -7.40 3.30
C PRO A 83 3.19 -7.89 4.18
N GLU A 84 2.83 -9.16 4.08
CA GLU A 84 1.71 -9.76 4.81
C GLU A 84 1.92 -9.68 6.33
N ARG A 85 3.14 -10.00 6.79
CA ARG A 85 3.52 -9.90 8.22
C ARG A 85 3.49 -8.46 8.71
N LEU A 86 3.96 -7.51 7.89
CA LEU A 86 3.84 -6.10 8.20
C LEU A 86 2.37 -5.66 8.27
N GLY A 87 1.55 -6.05 7.29
CA GLY A 87 0.13 -5.71 7.25
C GLY A 87 -0.62 -6.12 8.52
N ILE A 88 -0.33 -7.31 9.06
CA ILE A 88 -0.87 -7.79 10.35
C ILE A 88 -0.42 -6.86 11.49
N ARG A 89 0.87 -6.51 11.58
CA ARG A 89 1.37 -5.61 12.63
C ARG A 89 0.78 -4.20 12.55
N LEU A 90 0.53 -3.68 11.33
CA LEU A 90 -0.11 -2.36 11.14
C LEU A 90 -1.48 -2.31 11.81
N THR A 91 -2.25 -3.40 11.74
CA THR A 91 -3.59 -3.49 12.37
C THR A 91 -3.50 -3.86 13.84
N ASP A 92 -2.80 -4.92 14.17
CA ASP A 92 -2.89 -5.57 15.48
C ASP A 92 -2.02 -4.86 16.53
N GLU A 93 -0.84 -4.35 16.14
CA GLU A 93 0.09 -3.69 17.05
C GLU A 93 -0.07 -2.16 17.02
N LEU A 94 -0.20 -1.56 15.81
CA LEU A 94 -0.29 -0.12 15.69
C LEU A 94 -1.73 0.42 15.69
N GLY A 95 -2.75 -0.42 15.57
CA GLY A 95 -4.14 -0.01 15.52
C GLY A 95 -4.46 0.90 14.33
N LEU A 96 -3.70 0.78 13.23
CA LEU A 96 -4.00 1.46 11.98
C LEU A 96 -5.10 0.73 11.22
N PHE A 97 -5.93 1.48 10.53
CA PHE A 97 -6.95 0.92 9.63
C PHE A 97 -6.38 0.84 8.22
N VAL A 98 -6.11 -0.37 7.73
CA VAL A 98 -5.70 -0.60 6.35
C VAL A 98 -6.93 -0.44 5.44
N ARG A 99 -6.96 0.64 4.65
CA ARG A 99 -8.06 0.92 3.72
C ARG A 99 -7.97 0.11 2.45
N ASN A 100 -6.74 -0.02 1.91
CA ASN A 100 -6.46 -0.85 0.75
C ASN A 100 -5.08 -1.50 0.85
N HIS A 101 -5.00 -2.69 0.28
CA HIS A 101 -3.77 -3.36 -0.11
C HIS A 101 -3.66 -3.20 -1.63
N ILE A 102 -2.90 -2.19 -2.07
CA ILE A 102 -2.77 -1.85 -3.47
C ILE A 102 -1.63 -2.67 -4.08
N CYS A 103 -1.91 -3.33 -5.20
CA CYS A 103 -0.92 -4.03 -6.00
C CYS A 103 -0.29 -3.05 -7.01
N TRP A 104 0.95 -2.64 -6.79
CA TRP A 104 1.69 -1.92 -7.82
C TRP A 104 2.29 -2.90 -8.82
N ASN A 105 1.61 -3.10 -9.94
CA ASN A 105 2.09 -3.91 -11.07
C ASN A 105 3.13 -3.12 -11.87
N LYS A 106 4.37 -3.59 -11.84
CA LYS A 106 5.52 -3.02 -12.58
C LYS A 106 5.58 -3.63 -13.98
N LYS A 107 4.94 -3.00 -14.96
CA LYS A 107 4.83 -3.52 -16.35
C LYS A 107 6.17 -3.85 -17.00
N ASN A 108 7.24 -3.13 -16.64
CA ASN A 108 8.59 -3.31 -17.15
C ASN A 108 9.51 -4.07 -16.17
N SER A 109 8.94 -4.91 -15.30
CA SER A 109 9.74 -5.73 -14.40
C SER A 109 10.46 -6.84 -15.16
N TYR A 110 11.74 -6.98 -14.89
CA TYR A 110 12.58 -8.06 -15.39
C TYR A 110 13.27 -8.72 -14.20
N THR A 111 13.36 -10.03 -14.22
CA THR A 111 14.13 -10.81 -13.25
C THR A 111 15.10 -11.70 -14.00
N PRO A 112 16.39 -11.70 -13.64
CA PRO A 112 17.39 -12.59 -14.28
C PRO A 112 17.00 -14.07 -14.16
N ASP A 113 17.52 -14.90 -15.05
CA ASP A 113 17.21 -16.33 -15.23
C ASP A 113 17.41 -17.23 -13.98
N SER A 114 18.02 -16.71 -12.92
CA SER A 114 18.14 -17.43 -11.63
C SER A 114 16.81 -17.84 -10.99
N THR A 115 15.68 -17.48 -11.62
CA THR A 115 14.32 -17.75 -11.11
C THR A 115 13.52 -18.69 -12.02
N ASP A 116 14.15 -19.50 -12.84
CA ASP A 116 13.54 -20.41 -13.81
C ASP A 116 12.51 -21.40 -13.23
N ARG A 117 12.55 -21.67 -11.92
CA ARG A 117 11.64 -22.58 -11.20
C ARG A 117 10.46 -21.90 -10.50
N ARG A 118 10.27 -20.59 -10.67
CA ARG A 118 9.15 -19.82 -10.14
C ARG A 118 8.82 -18.62 -11.03
N ARG A 119 7.63 -18.06 -10.87
CA ARG A 119 7.28 -16.80 -11.54
C ARG A 119 8.09 -15.65 -10.95
N HIS A 120 8.47 -14.67 -11.78
CA HIS A 120 9.15 -13.47 -11.29
C HIS A 120 8.20 -12.54 -10.52
N ASN A 121 8.75 -11.74 -9.62
CA ASN A 121 7.98 -10.77 -8.85
C ASN A 121 7.75 -9.51 -9.69
N ALA A 122 6.57 -9.39 -10.28
CA ALA A 122 6.20 -8.27 -11.13
C ALA A 122 5.51 -7.12 -10.39
N TRP A 123 5.21 -7.28 -9.11
CA TRP A 123 4.46 -6.30 -8.33
C TRP A 123 5.01 -6.11 -6.92
N GLU A 124 4.66 -4.98 -6.32
CA GLU A 124 4.92 -4.65 -4.92
C GLU A 124 3.61 -4.27 -4.22
N THR A 125 3.61 -4.36 -2.91
CA THR A 125 2.48 -3.98 -2.07
C THR A 125 2.59 -2.51 -1.70
N ILE A 126 1.48 -1.76 -1.83
CA ILE A 126 1.33 -0.46 -1.18
C ILE A 126 0.16 -0.57 -0.20
N TYR A 127 0.44 -0.45 1.09
CA TYR A 127 -0.59 -0.31 2.10
C TYR A 127 -1.05 1.14 2.18
N TRP A 128 -2.34 1.37 2.03
CA TRP A 128 -2.97 2.63 2.39
C TRP A 128 -3.61 2.49 3.75
N CYS A 129 -3.07 3.24 4.71
CA CYS A 129 -3.49 3.21 6.11
C CYS A 129 -4.00 4.57 6.57
N VAL A 130 -4.93 4.57 7.50
CA VAL A 130 -5.46 5.77 8.17
C VAL A 130 -5.58 5.54 9.68
N LYS A 131 -5.60 6.63 10.46
CA LYS A 131 -5.79 6.58 11.92
C LYS A 131 -7.27 6.43 12.30
N ASP A 132 -8.16 6.97 11.47
CA ASP A 132 -9.60 6.95 11.72
C ASP A 132 -10.36 6.69 10.40
N PRO A 133 -11.05 5.55 10.28
CA PRO A 133 -11.74 5.17 9.05
C PRO A 133 -12.99 6.01 8.76
N GLN A 134 -13.42 6.85 9.69
CA GLN A 134 -14.58 7.73 9.54
C GLN A 134 -14.21 9.19 9.26
N GLN A 135 -12.96 9.60 9.54
CA GLN A 135 -12.56 11.01 9.49
C GLN A 135 -11.46 11.29 8.46
N TYR A 136 -10.84 10.25 7.86
CA TYR A 136 -9.79 10.48 6.88
C TYR A 136 -10.33 11.22 5.64
N PHE A 137 -9.50 12.09 5.07
CA PHE A 137 -9.83 12.81 3.84
C PHE A 137 -9.74 11.87 2.63
N PHE A 138 -10.81 11.80 1.86
CA PHE A 138 -10.84 11.13 0.56
C PHE A 138 -11.83 11.83 -0.38
N ASN A 139 -11.32 12.46 -1.44
CA ASN A 139 -12.16 13.01 -2.49
C ASN A 139 -12.30 12.00 -3.63
N ALA A 140 -13.41 11.28 -3.62
CA ALA A 140 -13.70 10.25 -4.59
C ALA A 140 -13.73 10.79 -6.02
N ASP A 141 -14.23 12.01 -6.22
CA ASP A 141 -14.44 12.59 -7.55
C ASP A 141 -13.12 12.99 -8.23
N ASP A 142 -12.09 13.36 -7.46
CA ASP A 142 -10.78 13.75 -7.99
C ASP A 142 -9.95 12.53 -8.46
N VAL A 143 -10.27 11.35 -7.98
CA VAL A 143 -9.52 10.11 -8.29
C VAL A 143 -10.24 9.20 -9.29
N ARG A 144 -11.46 9.56 -9.73
CA ARG A 144 -12.21 8.74 -10.69
C ARG A 144 -11.47 8.56 -12.01
N VAL A 145 -11.62 7.38 -12.57
CA VAL A 145 -11.10 7.01 -13.89
C VAL A 145 -12.27 6.67 -14.83
N PRO A 146 -12.11 6.86 -16.15
CA PRO A 146 -13.14 6.48 -17.12
C PRO A 146 -13.53 5.00 -16.99
N TYR A 147 -14.77 4.68 -17.34
CA TYR A 147 -15.17 3.29 -17.53
C TYR A 147 -14.50 2.73 -18.78
N GLU A 148 -14.05 1.50 -18.72
CA GLU A 148 -13.39 0.80 -19.84
C GLU A 148 -14.39 0.32 -20.90
N THR A 149 -15.65 0.20 -20.54
CA THR A 149 -16.71 -0.28 -21.43
C THR A 149 -18.00 0.49 -21.19
N ASP A 150 -18.79 0.69 -22.26
CA ASP A 150 -20.15 1.27 -22.20
C ASP A 150 -21.22 0.25 -21.74
N LEU A 151 -20.81 -0.91 -21.24
CA LEU A 151 -21.74 -1.94 -20.80
C LEU A 151 -22.67 -1.43 -19.70
N VAL A 152 -23.94 -1.40 -19.99
CA VAL A 152 -25.02 -1.22 -19.01
C VAL A 152 -25.11 -2.53 -18.21
N ILE A 153 -24.64 -2.50 -16.95
CA ILE A 153 -24.78 -3.66 -16.07
C ILE A 153 -26.21 -3.66 -15.52
N ASP A 154 -26.98 -4.72 -15.80
CA ASP A 154 -28.30 -4.91 -15.20
C ASP A 154 -28.12 -5.07 -13.67
N ALA A 155 -28.72 -4.14 -12.91
CA ALA A 155 -28.63 -4.12 -11.45
C ALA A 155 -29.09 -5.42 -10.77
N ARG A 156 -29.87 -6.25 -11.47
CA ARG A 156 -30.31 -7.57 -10.99
C ARG A 156 -29.18 -8.60 -10.93
N SER A 157 -28.06 -8.38 -11.64
CA SER A 157 -26.90 -9.26 -11.67
C SER A 157 -25.84 -8.92 -10.62
N VAL A 158 -25.95 -7.76 -9.97
CA VAL A 158 -24.94 -7.25 -9.01
C VAL A 158 -25.42 -7.55 -7.59
N ARG A 159 -24.85 -8.56 -6.96
CA ARG A 159 -24.98 -8.77 -5.51
C ARG A 159 -24.32 -7.62 -4.77
N HIS A 160 -25.07 -6.97 -3.88
CA HIS A 160 -24.70 -5.80 -3.10
C HIS A 160 -23.32 -5.88 -2.43
N HIS A 161 -22.36 -5.09 -2.89
CA HIS A 161 -21.15 -4.76 -2.10
C HIS A 161 -20.44 -3.46 -2.53
N SER A 162 -21.10 -2.45 -3.08
CA SER A 162 -20.44 -1.16 -3.25
C SER A 162 -21.36 0.03 -3.00
N SER A 163 -20.88 0.95 -2.18
CA SER A 163 -21.48 2.26 -1.90
C SER A 163 -21.48 3.21 -3.12
N ASP A 164 -20.87 2.82 -4.22
CA ASP A 164 -20.70 3.66 -5.42
C ASP A 164 -21.86 3.58 -6.42
N MET A 165 -22.88 2.76 -6.16
CA MET A 165 -24.01 2.58 -7.06
C MET A 165 -25.29 3.10 -6.43
N SER A 166 -25.84 4.18 -6.99
CA SER A 166 -27.23 4.57 -6.71
C SER A 166 -28.19 3.69 -7.51
N ILE A 167 -29.05 2.95 -6.81
CA ILE A 167 -30.11 2.15 -7.45
C ILE A 167 -31.33 3.07 -7.66
N SER A 168 -31.69 3.32 -8.92
CA SER A 168 -32.94 3.99 -9.22
C SER A 168 -34.13 3.03 -9.04
N LYS A 169 -35.33 3.58 -8.73
CA LYS A 169 -36.59 2.85 -8.68
C LYS A 169 -36.94 2.26 -10.08
N GLY A 170 -36.33 1.17 -10.42
CA GLY A 170 -36.51 0.54 -11.74
C GLY A 170 -35.46 -0.50 -12.06
N GLY A 171 -34.50 -0.72 -11.14
CA GLY A 171 -33.50 -1.80 -11.28
C GLY A 171 -32.37 -1.51 -12.26
N MET A 172 -32.23 -0.28 -12.78
CA MET A 172 -31.06 0.14 -13.55
C MET A 172 -30.03 0.81 -12.65
N SER A 173 -28.82 0.32 -12.67
CA SER A 173 -27.67 0.98 -12.04
C SER A 173 -27.27 2.20 -12.85
N ILE A 174 -27.36 3.38 -12.25
CA ILE A 174 -26.86 4.62 -12.87
C ILE A 174 -25.38 4.71 -12.55
N ARG A 175 -24.53 4.65 -13.58
CA ARG A 175 -23.10 4.90 -13.47
C ARG A 175 -22.86 6.36 -13.08
N ASN A 176 -21.88 6.60 -12.23
CA ASN A 176 -21.45 7.97 -11.95
C ASN A 176 -20.91 8.59 -13.27
N PRO A 177 -21.41 9.74 -13.73
CA PRO A 177 -20.98 10.35 -14.99
C PRO A 177 -19.49 10.77 -14.96
N ARG A 178 -18.90 10.94 -13.79
CA ARG A 178 -17.46 11.26 -13.64
C ARG A 178 -16.55 10.04 -13.69
N GLY A 179 -17.10 8.83 -13.86
CA GLY A 179 -16.32 7.59 -13.91
C GLY A 179 -16.39 6.74 -12.65
N LYS A 180 -15.60 5.68 -12.62
CA LYS A 180 -15.47 4.72 -11.51
C LYS A 180 -14.33 5.08 -10.57
N ILE A 181 -14.40 4.66 -9.32
CA ILE A 181 -13.24 4.64 -8.41
C ILE A 181 -12.19 3.69 -9.02
N PRO A 182 -10.89 4.06 -9.02
CA PRO A 182 -9.83 3.17 -9.51
C PRO A 182 -9.80 1.86 -8.73
N SER A 183 -9.34 0.79 -9.41
CA SER A 183 -9.08 -0.48 -8.74
C SER A 183 -7.84 -0.39 -7.86
N ASP A 184 -7.68 -1.38 -7.00
CA ASP A 184 -6.49 -1.59 -6.17
C ASP A 184 -5.29 -2.16 -6.93
N VAL A 185 -5.36 -2.25 -8.25
CA VAL A 185 -4.23 -2.61 -9.12
C VAL A 185 -3.72 -1.36 -9.85
N LEU A 186 -2.52 -0.91 -9.47
CA LEU A 186 -1.84 0.24 -10.06
C LEU A 186 -0.79 -0.25 -11.07
N SER A 187 -1.01 -0.02 -12.36
CA SER A 187 -0.10 -0.48 -13.42
C SER A 187 0.76 0.68 -13.94
N ILE A 188 1.96 0.84 -13.36
CA ILE A 188 2.92 1.91 -13.70
C ILE A 188 4.30 1.32 -13.92
N ASN A 189 5.03 1.81 -14.94
CA ASN A 189 6.42 1.44 -15.17
C ASN A 189 7.33 1.95 -14.02
N ARG A 190 8.38 1.19 -13.73
CA ARG A 190 9.45 1.72 -12.87
C ARG A 190 10.16 2.87 -13.60
N ALA A 191 10.53 3.91 -12.85
CA ALA A 191 11.38 4.97 -13.38
C ALA A 191 12.77 4.41 -13.76
N GLY A 192 13.37 4.92 -14.84
CA GLY A 192 14.78 4.67 -15.17
C GLY A 192 15.07 3.41 -15.99
N VAL A 193 14.07 2.73 -16.54
CA VAL A 193 14.25 1.69 -17.56
C VAL A 193 13.68 2.21 -18.88
N VAL A 194 14.52 2.87 -19.65
CA VAL A 194 14.28 3.22 -21.05
C VAL A 194 14.93 2.15 -21.90
#